data_1cced701b46b200297c1e5e7ec02a7b3
#
_entry.id   1cced701b46b200297c1e5e7ec02a7b3
#
_cell.length_a   1.000
_cell.length_b   1.000
_cell.length_c   1.000
_cell.angle_alpha   90.00
_cell.angle_beta   90.00
_cell.angle_gamma   90.00
#
_symmetry.space_group_name_H-M   'P 1'
#
loop_
_entity.id
_entity.type
_entity.pdbx_description
1 polymer ?
#
loop_
_entity_poly.entity_id
_entity_poly.type
_entity_poly.pdbx_seq_one_letter_code
_entity_poly.pdbx_strand_id
1 'polypeptide(L)'
;MKHWLSPLLEGMEMSKSEHDWLEQRFENMTAKEELLFQGAMQIENPRTVQTTIQILQGLDHYRLLYGADDDVALGRFVMEHIHTPTPAARGYLDPEIVGAAYRDKGAGRFVENHYVERMARNPNLLNIEPDTEAPVVGDYAIRIKLVSRNNMEGVWIGFPDTGEYMDAVHPDELLLGLDALQAETLDQCMAVDADCALPQITDILNQYDSAGELVRHAIDFGYVWAEQGQGEPHWLEKWMCVMELEDCHRLDLALDLAQNLHCYEFIPRGVDLAQYGMDLARKEGVLGQDPLLNQCFDSVAYAQHHMAKYGLSTTDHGYAARNGQEVIYEYSQPEHEPEMTM
;
A
#
# COMPACT_ATOMS: atom_id res chain seq x y z
N MET A 1 23.48 9.87 -6.28
CA MET A 1 22.85 10.78 -5.28
C MET A 1 22.14 11.89 -6.03
N LYS A 2 20.85 12.10 -5.79
CA LYS A 2 20.08 13.13 -6.51
C LYS A 2 20.66 14.52 -6.24
N HIS A 3 20.72 15.34 -7.28
CA HIS A 3 21.43 16.64 -7.29
C HIS A 3 21.03 17.61 -6.15
N TRP A 4 19.76 17.56 -5.71
CA TRP A 4 19.23 18.44 -4.67
C TRP A 4 19.59 18.01 -3.24
N LEU A 5 20.06 16.77 -3.03
CA LEU A 5 20.38 16.20 -1.72
C LEU A 5 21.76 16.64 -1.21
N SER A 6 22.75 16.75 -2.09
CA SER A 6 24.11 17.10 -1.70
C SER A 6 24.17 18.39 -0.88
N PRO A 7 23.43 19.47 -1.23
CA PRO A 7 23.43 20.69 -0.41
C PRO A 7 22.78 20.52 0.97
N LEU A 8 21.79 19.62 1.11
CA LEU A 8 21.09 19.43 2.38
C LEU A 8 21.91 18.66 3.41
N LEU A 9 22.82 17.80 2.95
CA LEU A 9 23.71 16.98 3.78
C LEU A 9 25.11 17.59 3.93
N GLU A 10 25.39 18.70 3.24
CA GLU A 10 26.69 19.34 3.25
C GLU A 10 27.09 19.79 4.68
N GLY A 11 28.25 19.31 5.12
CA GLY A 11 28.77 19.64 6.45
C GLY A 11 28.25 18.78 7.60
N MET A 12 27.37 17.78 7.33
CA MET A 12 26.98 16.81 8.34
C MET A 12 28.01 15.67 8.43
N GLU A 13 28.46 15.37 9.65
CA GLU A 13 29.28 14.19 9.91
C GLU A 13 28.40 12.94 9.85
N MET A 14 28.84 11.92 9.11
CA MET A 14 28.14 10.65 8.98
C MET A 14 29.09 9.47 8.95
N SER A 15 28.67 8.35 9.47
CA SER A 15 29.35 7.06 9.35
C SER A 15 29.13 6.46 7.96
N LYS A 16 29.91 5.43 7.64
CA LYS A 16 29.72 4.72 6.37
C LYS A 16 28.35 4.04 6.28
N SER A 17 27.87 3.42 7.36
CA SER A 17 26.54 2.77 7.39
C SER A 17 25.40 3.76 7.16
N GLU A 18 25.47 4.95 7.76
CA GLU A 18 24.50 6.01 7.53
C GLU A 18 24.51 6.51 6.08
N HIS A 19 25.71 6.67 5.52
CA HIS A 19 25.87 7.06 4.12
C HIS A 19 25.25 6.02 3.17
N ASP A 20 25.64 4.74 3.35
CA ASP A 20 25.20 3.65 2.49
C ASP A 20 23.68 3.47 2.59
N TRP A 21 23.08 3.60 3.80
CA TRP A 21 21.65 3.53 4.01
C TRP A 21 20.92 4.71 3.33
N LEU A 22 21.40 5.94 3.51
CA LEU A 22 20.83 7.12 2.89
C LEU A 22 20.86 7.03 1.36
N GLU A 23 21.98 6.60 0.78
CA GLU A 23 22.11 6.44 -0.66
C GLU A 23 21.07 5.46 -1.21
N GLN A 24 20.93 4.29 -0.58
CA GLN A 24 19.92 3.30 -0.96
C GLN A 24 18.49 3.83 -0.77
N ARG A 25 18.21 4.50 0.35
CA ARG A 25 16.87 5.06 0.60
C ARG A 25 16.47 6.07 -0.47
N PHE A 26 17.40 6.95 -0.85
CA PHE A 26 17.13 7.97 -1.88
C PHE A 26 16.97 7.38 -3.30
N GLU A 27 17.65 6.30 -3.62
CA GLU A 27 17.46 5.59 -4.89
C GLU A 27 16.11 4.90 -5.00
N ASN A 28 15.52 4.55 -3.86
CA ASN A 28 14.27 3.82 -3.77
C ASN A 28 13.04 4.69 -3.44
N MET A 29 13.20 6.00 -3.30
CA MET A 29 12.09 6.91 -3.02
C MET A 29 11.16 7.07 -4.22
N THR A 30 9.86 7.14 -3.95
CA THR A 30 8.88 7.58 -4.93
C THR A 30 8.93 9.11 -5.11
N ALA A 31 8.29 9.62 -6.15
CA ALA A 31 8.19 11.07 -6.37
C ALA A 31 7.48 11.78 -5.19
N LYS A 32 6.45 11.14 -4.63
CA LYS A 32 5.74 11.66 -3.46
C LYS A 32 6.63 11.71 -2.22
N GLU A 33 7.37 10.64 -1.94
CA GLU A 33 8.30 10.60 -0.81
C GLU A 33 9.39 11.67 -0.92
N GLU A 34 9.89 11.96 -2.13
CA GLU A 34 10.86 13.03 -2.35
C GLU A 34 10.33 14.39 -1.97
N LEU A 35 9.12 14.73 -2.37
CA LEU A 35 8.48 16.01 -2.03
C LEU A 35 8.17 16.09 -0.52
N LEU A 36 7.66 15.01 0.07
CA LEU A 36 7.45 14.91 1.51
C LEU A 36 8.75 15.15 2.28
N PHE A 37 9.84 14.51 1.85
CA PHE A 37 11.14 14.68 2.49
C PHE A 37 11.69 16.11 2.33
N GLN A 38 11.59 16.71 1.14
CA GLN A 38 11.99 18.11 0.93
C GLN A 38 11.23 19.06 1.86
N GLY A 39 9.92 18.87 2.00
CA GLY A 39 9.08 19.67 2.90
C GLY A 39 9.44 19.44 4.37
N ALA A 40 9.60 18.20 4.77
CA ALA A 40 9.98 17.82 6.11
C ALA A 40 11.35 18.42 6.52
N MET A 41 12.34 18.36 5.62
CA MET A 41 13.65 19.00 5.83
C MET A 41 13.54 20.52 6.05
N GLN A 42 12.64 21.20 5.31
CA GLN A 42 12.42 22.64 5.52
C GLN A 42 11.66 22.96 6.80
N ILE A 43 10.75 22.07 7.24
CA ILE A 43 9.97 22.23 8.47
C ILE A 43 10.86 22.00 9.69
N GLU A 44 11.58 20.87 9.72
CA GLU A 44 12.36 20.41 10.88
C GLU A 44 13.76 21.04 10.95
N ASN A 45 14.32 21.48 9.79
CA ASN A 45 15.65 22.09 9.69
C ASN A 45 16.74 21.29 10.45
N PRO A 46 16.92 19.98 10.14
CA PRO A 46 17.81 19.09 10.87
C PRO A 46 19.25 19.57 10.80
N ARG A 47 20.01 19.30 11.86
CA ARG A 47 21.44 19.67 11.97
C ARG A 47 22.36 18.44 12.00
N THR A 48 21.78 17.25 12.07
CA THR A 48 22.53 15.99 12.16
C THR A 48 21.96 14.96 11.19
N VAL A 49 22.81 14.02 10.77
CA VAL A 49 22.40 12.90 9.92
C VAL A 49 21.38 12.02 10.62
N GLN A 50 21.52 11.80 11.92
CA GLN A 50 20.56 11.01 12.70
C GLN A 50 19.15 11.59 12.63
N THR A 51 19.02 12.92 12.78
CA THR A 51 17.71 13.60 12.63
C THR A 51 17.18 13.48 11.19
N THR A 52 18.04 13.52 10.19
CA THR A 52 17.65 13.31 8.79
C THR A 52 17.12 11.89 8.56
N ILE A 53 17.78 10.88 9.14
CA ILE A 53 17.31 9.48 9.09
C ILE A 53 15.95 9.35 9.79
N GLN A 54 15.78 9.95 10.97
CA GLN A 54 14.49 9.96 11.69
C GLN A 54 13.36 10.55 10.84
N ILE A 55 13.61 11.65 10.14
CA ILE A 55 12.64 12.25 9.20
C ILE A 55 12.27 11.27 8.09
N LEU A 56 13.27 10.61 7.49
CA LEU A 56 13.04 9.64 6.42
C LEU A 56 12.26 8.41 6.87
N GLN A 57 12.47 7.96 8.10
CA GLN A 57 11.75 6.84 8.70
C GLN A 57 10.35 7.20 9.18
N GLY A 58 10.05 8.49 9.27
CA GLY A 58 8.77 9.02 9.72
C GLY A 58 8.08 9.88 8.67
N LEU A 59 8.24 9.61 7.37
CA LEU A 59 7.59 10.38 6.30
C LEU A 59 6.06 10.29 6.35
N ASP A 60 5.51 9.22 6.91
CA ASP A 60 4.09 9.02 7.18
C ASP A 60 3.49 10.02 8.19
N HIS A 61 4.34 10.79 8.88
CA HIS A 61 3.91 11.88 9.76
C HIS A 61 3.73 13.21 9.04
N TYR A 62 4.03 13.25 7.77
CA TYR A 62 3.82 14.41 6.90
C TYR A 62 2.77 14.07 5.86
N ARG A 63 2.06 15.07 5.40
CA ARG A 63 1.16 14.95 4.25
C ARG A 63 1.46 15.99 3.21
N LEU A 64 1.18 15.63 1.99
CA LEU A 64 1.29 16.50 0.83
C LEU A 64 -0.12 16.93 0.43
N LEU A 65 -0.32 18.22 0.21
CA LEU A 65 -1.53 18.78 -0.37
C LEU A 65 -1.24 19.08 -1.85
N TYR A 66 -1.70 18.16 -2.70
CA TYR A 66 -1.42 18.19 -4.13
C TYR A 66 -1.98 19.45 -4.80
N GLY A 67 -1.16 20.11 -5.63
CA GLY A 67 -1.56 21.30 -6.38
C GLY A 67 -1.78 22.56 -5.53
N ALA A 68 -1.43 22.55 -4.24
CA ALA A 68 -1.47 23.73 -3.38
C ALA A 68 -0.13 24.48 -3.46
N ASP A 69 0.10 25.20 -4.55
CA ASP A 69 1.38 25.84 -4.88
C ASP A 69 1.52 27.27 -4.35
N ASP A 70 0.40 27.90 -4.00
CA ASP A 70 0.37 29.24 -3.38
C ASP A 70 -0.75 29.36 -2.33
N ASP A 71 -0.86 30.50 -1.68
CA ASP A 71 -1.89 30.75 -0.66
C ASP A 71 -3.32 30.66 -1.23
N VAL A 72 -3.52 30.97 -2.52
CA VAL A 72 -4.85 30.88 -3.17
C VAL A 72 -5.25 29.42 -3.36
N ALA A 73 -4.36 28.61 -3.92
CA ALA A 73 -4.57 27.19 -4.14
C ALA A 73 -4.70 26.44 -2.82
N LEU A 74 -3.83 26.75 -1.85
CA LEU A 74 -3.91 26.20 -0.48
C LEU A 74 -5.26 26.55 0.18
N GLY A 75 -5.73 27.79 0.08
CA GLY A 75 -7.01 28.19 0.64
C GLY A 75 -8.20 27.49 0.01
N ARG A 76 -8.18 27.26 -1.32
CA ARG A 76 -9.19 26.46 -2.02
C ARG A 76 -9.19 25.03 -1.51
N PHE A 77 -8.03 24.41 -1.45
CA PHE A 77 -7.87 23.05 -0.92
C PHE A 77 -8.42 22.94 0.50
N VAL A 78 -8.04 23.87 1.38
CA VAL A 78 -8.51 23.90 2.78
C VAL A 78 -10.02 24.02 2.88
N MET A 79 -10.65 24.87 2.06
CA MET A 79 -12.10 25.06 2.04
C MET A 79 -12.86 23.89 1.40
N GLU A 80 -12.21 23.08 0.59
CA GLU A 80 -12.83 21.93 -0.07
C GLU A 80 -12.69 20.65 0.76
N HIS A 81 -11.54 20.42 1.36
CA HIS A 81 -11.19 19.13 1.95
C HIS A 81 -11.01 19.15 3.48
N ILE A 82 -10.57 20.28 4.07
CA ILE A 82 -10.22 20.33 5.50
C ILE A 82 -11.27 21.06 6.33
N HIS A 83 -11.67 22.26 5.91
CA HIS A 83 -12.59 23.13 6.62
C HIS A 83 -13.73 23.58 5.70
N THR A 84 -14.64 22.68 5.37
CA THR A 84 -15.74 22.96 4.45
C THR A 84 -16.67 24.04 5.01
N PRO A 85 -16.71 25.24 4.39
CA PRO A 85 -17.58 26.31 4.83
C PRO A 85 -19.04 26.02 4.46
N THR A 86 -19.99 26.62 5.20
CA THR A 86 -21.39 26.58 4.79
C THR A 86 -21.56 27.23 3.42
N PRO A 87 -22.56 26.80 2.60
CA PRO A 87 -22.82 27.40 1.29
C PRO A 87 -23.00 28.93 1.35
N ALA A 88 -23.61 29.44 2.42
CA ALA A 88 -23.84 30.86 2.63
C ALA A 88 -22.53 31.64 2.92
N ALA A 89 -21.56 31.04 3.59
CA ALA A 89 -20.30 31.67 3.93
C ALA A 89 -19.29 31.62 2.78
N ARG A 90 -19.37 30.62 1.88
CA ARG A 90 -18.38 30.36 0.83
C ARG A 90 -18.13 31.57 -0.08
N GLY A 91 -19.17 32.34 -0.40
CA GLY A 91 -19.07 33.53 -1.24
C GLY A 91 -18.40 34.75 -0.59
N TYR A 92 -18.13 34.66 0.71
CA TYR A 92 -17.52 35.78 1.49
C TYR A 92 -16.11 35.42 2.00
N LEU A 93 -15.60 34.25 1.64
CA LEU A 93 -14.24 33.82 2.01
C LEU A 93 -13.31 34.05 0.84
N ASP A 94 -12.22 34.75 1.08
CA ASP A 94 -11.13 34.92 0.13
C ASP A 94 -10.16 33.76 0.28
N PRO A 95 -9.95 32.92 -0.76
CA PRO A 95 -9.03 31.81 -0.70
C PRO A 95 -7.61 32.19 -0.29
N GLU A 96 -7.09 33.33 -0.77
CA GLU A 96 -5.75 33.79 -0.41
C GLU A 96 -5.62 34.06 1.09
N ILE A 97 -6.62 34.72 1.68
CA ILE A 97 -6.64 34.99 3.11
C ILE A 97 -6.76 33.68 3.93
N VAL A 98 -7.60 32.76 3.47
CA VAL A 98 -7.77 31.44 4.13
C VAL A 98 -6.47 30.63 4.07
N GLY A 99 -5.80 30.58 2.91
CA GLY A 99 -4.55 29.85 2.74
C GLY A 99 -3.42 30.44 3.56
N ALA A 100 -3.24 31.77 3.52
CA ALA A 100 -2.26 32.46 4.35
C ALA A 100 -2.51 32.22 5.86
N ALA A 101 -3.76 32.31 6.31
CA ALA A 101 -4.11 32.05 7.70
C ALA A 101 -3.90 30.59 8.12
N TYR A 102 -4.12 29.65 7.21
CA TYR A 102 -3.84 28.22 7.42
C TYR A 102 -2.35 27.97 7.55
N ARG A 103 -1.56 28.45 6.58
CA ARG A 103 -0.09 28.34 6.58
C ARG A 103 0.55 28.95 7.84
N ASP A 104 0.07 30.12 8.28
CA ASP A 104 0.62 30.82 9.44
C ASP A 104 0.32 30.11 10.78
N LYS A 105 -0.73 29.29 10.83
CA LYS A 105 -1.08 28.46 11.99
C LYS A 105 -0.42 27.08 11.98
N GLY A 106 -0.07 26.57 10.81
CA GLY A 106 0.46 25.24 10.61
C GLY A 106 1.98 25.21 10.49
N ALA A 107 2.54 24.02 10.67
CA ALA A 107 3.96 23.74 10.41
C ALA A 107 4.12 23.17 9.00
N GLY A 108 3.80 23.96 7.97
CA GLY A 108 3.91 23.50 6.59
C GLY A 108 4.82 24.40 5.74
N ARG A 109 5.21 23.91 4.57
CA ARG A 109 6.05 24.62 3.59
C ARG A 109 5.57 24.31 2.17
N PHE A 110 5.67 25.33 1.30
CA PHE A 110 5.56 25.11 -0.14
C PHE A 110 6.81 24.44 -0.67
N VAL A 111 6.61 23.37 -1.43
CA VAL A 111 7.67 22.60 -2.10
C VAL A 111 7.25 22.39 -3.53
N GLU A 112 8.00 22.96 -4.47
CA GLU A 112 7.62 22.97 -5.88
C GLU A 112 6.20 23.51 -6.05
N ASN A 113 5.28 22.71 -6.61
CA ASN A 113 3.89 23.10 -6.87
C ASN A 113 2.91 22.54 -5.81
N HIS A 114 3.37 22.27 -4.61
CA HIS A 114 2.60 21.57 -3.58
C HIS A 114 2.86 22.18 -2.20
N TYR A 115 2.01 21.82 -1.22
CA TYR A 115 2.20 22.19 0.17
C TYR A 115 2.41 20.93 1.00
N VAL A 116 3.52 20.88 1.74
CA VAL A 116 3.82 19.80 2.67
C VAL A 116 3.64 20.30 4.10
N GLU A 117 2.92 19.54 4.90
CA GLU A 117 2.72 19.88 6.31
C GLU A 117 2.90 18.68 7.23
N ARG A 118 3.21 18.97 8.48
CA ARG A 118 3.30 18.00 9.54
C ARG A 118 1.91 17.68 10.08
N MET A 119 1.54 16.41 10.16
CA MET A 119 0.29 15.98 10.77
C MET A 119 0.34 16.09 12.29
N ALA A 120 -0.72 16.65 12.90
CA ALA A 120 -0.78 16.92 14.34
C ALA A 120 -0.77 15.67 15.24
N ARG A 121 -0.92 14.46 14.66
CA ARG A 121 -1.14 13.21 15.39
C ARG A 121 0.08 12.67 16.14
N ASN A 122 1.29 13.13 15.85
CA ASN A 122 2.47 12.64 16.55
C ASN A 122 3.50 13.74 16.86
N PRO A 123 3.51 14.30 18.08
CA PRO A 123 4.48 15.32 18.47
C PRO A 123 5.92 14.78 18.68
N ASN A 124 6.13 13.45 18.62
CA ASN A 124 7.37 12.81 19.05
C ASN A 124 8.21 12.21 17.92
N LEU A 125 8.08 12.71 16.68
CA LEU A 125 8.82 12.21 15.52
C LEU A 125 10.33 12.08 15.76
N LEU A 126 10.93 13.07 16.40
CA LEU A 126 12.37 13.11 16.68
C LEU A 126 12.81 12.26 17.89
N ASN A 127 11.90 11.48 18.49
CA ASN A 127 12.22 10.54 19.56
C ASN A 127 12.35 9.08 19.07
N ILE A 128 12.19 8.84 17.76
CA ILE A 128 12.47 7.54 17.15
C ILE A 128 13.99 7.40 17.08
N GLU A 129 14.57 6.31 17.59
CA GLU A 129 15.99 6.06 17.38
C GLU A 129 16.25 5.79 15.90
N PRO A 130 17.23 6.48 15.27
CA PRO A 130 17.55 6.25 13.87
C PRO A 130 18.09 4.83 13.68
N ASP A 131 17.49 4.08 12.77
CA ASP A 131 17.84 2.70 12.47
C ASP A 131 18.32 2.56 11.03
N THR A 132 19.63 2.34 10.84
CA THR A 132 20.24 2.10 9.53
C THR A 132 20.12 0.65 9.05
N GLU A 133 19.46 -0.23 9.81
CA GLU A 133 19.08 -1.58 9.39
C GLU A 133 17.61 -1.64 8.93
N ALA A 134 16.86 -0.55 9.13
CA ALA A 134 15.48 -0.44 8.66
C ALA A 134 15.39 -0.56 7.13
N PRO A 135 14.25 -1.05 6.59
CA PRO A 135 14.02 -1.13 5.16
C PRO A 135 14.25 0.22 4.45
N VAL A 136 14.91 0.18 3.30
CA VAL A 136 15.16 1.38 2.47
C VAL A 136 14.01 1.70 1.51
N VAL A 137 12.94 0.91 1.56
CA VAL A 137 11.72 1.05 0.76
C VAL A 137 10.58 1.40 1.70
N GLY A 138 9.67 2.26 1.26
CA GLY A 138 8.43 2.56 1.98
C GLY A 138 7.50 1.33 2.05
N ASP A 139 6.44 1.43 2.84
CA ASP A 139 5.47 0.36 3.05
C ASP A 139 4.46 0.32 1.89
N TYR A 140 4.86 -0.34 0.79
CA TYR A 140 4.05 -0.54 -0.40
C TYR A 140 3.73 -2.02 -0.60
N ALA A 141 2.50 -2.32 -1.04
CA ALA A 141 2.13 -3.66 -1.49
C ALA A 141 2.73 -3.99 -2.85
N ILE A 142 2.80 -2.99 -3.73
CA ILE A 142 3.43 -3.07 -5.05
C ILE A 142 4.00 -1.71 -5.43
N ARG A 143 5.13 -1.70 -6.10
CA ARG A 143 5.70 -0.49 -6.71
C ARG A 143 6.22 -0.80 -8.10
N ILE A 144 6.17 0.20 -8.96
CA ILE A 144 6.53 0.10 -10.37
C ILE A 144 7.47 1.24 -10.71
N LYS A 145 8.57 0.94 -11.39
CA LYS A 145 9.46 1.95 -11.94
C LYS A 145 9.07 2.24 -13.38
N LEU A 146 8.67 3.47 -13.62
CA LEU A 146 8.32 3.97 -14.95
C LEU A 146 9.43 4.86 -15.50
N VAL A 147 9.61 4.82 -16.81
CA VAL A 147 10.46 5.74 -17.58
C VAL A 147 9.62 6.42 -18.66
N SER A 148 10.03 7.61 -19.09
CA SER A 148 9.49 8.30 -20.24
C SER A 148 10.62 8.71 -21.19
N ARG A 149 10.26 9.28 -22.37
CA ARG A 149 11.24 9.85 -23.28
C ARG A 149 11.97 11.07 -22.69
N ASN A 150 11.31 11.76 -21.75
CA ASN A 150 11.84 12.95 -21.11
C ASN A 150 12.64 12.65 -19.84
N ASN A 151 12.41 11.48 -19.23
CA ASN A 151 13.11 11.02 -18.04
C ASN A 151 13.41 9.51 -18.15
N MET A 152 14.61 9.19 -18.61
CA MET A 152 15.11 7.81 -18.78
C MET A 152 15.70 7.21 -17.49
N GLU A 153 15.96 7.99 -16.46
CA GLU A 153 16.36 7.49 -15.14
C GLU A 153 15.18 6.81 -14.45
N GLY A 154 13.98 7.26 -14.78
CA GLY A 154 12.75 6.72 -14.29
C GLY A 154 12.41 7.15 -12.87
N VAL A 155 11.17 6.88 -12.51
CA VAL A 155 10.56 7.23 -11.21
C VAL A 155 9.83 6.02 -10.68
N TRP A 156 9.99 5.74 -9.38
CA TRP A 156 9.17 4.78 -8.68
C TRP A 156 7.82 5.39 -8.33
N ILE A 157 6.76 4.63 -8.51
CA ILE A 157 5.42 4.87 -7.98
C ILE A 157 5.01 3.66 -7.15
N GLY A 158 4.36 3.87 -6.02
CA GLY A 158 4.03 2.81 -5.05
C GLY A 158 2.55 2.81 -4.66
N PHE A 159 2.01 1.62 -4.40
CA PHE A 159 0.62 1.44 -3.98
C PHE A 159 0.54 0.47 -2.79
N PRO A 160 -0.40 0.66 -1.84
CA PRO A 160 -1.41 1.71 -1.82
C PRO A 160 -0.79 3.10 -1.66
N ASP A 161 -1.43 4.08 -2.26
CA ASP A 161 -1.13 5.47 -1.92
C ASP A 161 -1.76 5.80 -0.57
N THR A 162 -0.91 6.04 0.42
CA THR A 162 -1.32 6.34 1.79
C THR A 162 -1.53 7.83 1.96
N GLY A 163 -2.72 8.33 1.66
CA GLY A 163 -3.08 9.73 1.83
C GLY A 163 -4.44 9.91 2.51
N GLU A 164 -4.59 10.95 3.33
CA GLU A 164 -5.86 11.25 4.01
C GLU A 164 -6.97 11.70 3.03
N TYR A 165 -6.58 12.11 1.81
CA TYR A 165 -7.47 12.58 0.73
C TYR A 165 -7.29 11.77 -0.54
N MET A 166 -7.20 10.45 -0.39
CA MET A 166 -6.95 9.54 -1.48
C MET A 166 -8.09 9.57 -2.51
N ASP A 167 -7.75 9.93 -3.76
CA ASP A 167 -8.59 9.66 -4.92
C ASP A 167 -8.21 8.27 -5.46
N ALA A 168 -9.12 7.30 -5.36
CA ALA A 168 -8.89 5.95 -5.84
C ALA A 168 -8.69 5.87 -7.37
N VAL A 169 -9.13 6.89 -8.11
CA VAL A 169 -9.01 6.95 -9.58
C VAL A 169 -7.69 7.61 -10.01
N HIS A 170 -7.26 8.63 -9.26
CA HIS A 170 -6.05 9.40 -9.55
C HIS A 170 -5.22 9.58 -8.28
N PRO A 171 -4.55 8.52 -7.80
CA PRO A 171 -3.73 8.62 -6.60
C PRO A 171 -2.57 9.61 -6.81
N ASP A 172 -2.22 10.33 -5.74
CA ASP A 172 -1.14 11.34 -5.77
C ASP A 172 0.20 10.74 -6.23
N GLU A 173 0.49 9.50 -5.85
CA GLU A 173 1.68 8.77 -6.31
C GLU A 173 1.76 8.69 -7.84
N LEU A 174 0.64 8.42 -8.52
CA LEU A 174 0.59 8.37 -9.98
C LEU A 174 0.75 9.76 -10.59
N LEU A 175 0.02 10.76 -10.08
CA LEU A 175 0.07 12.13 -10.60
C LEU A 175 1.46 12.73 -10.47
N LEU A 176 2.08 12.58 -9.29
CA LEU A 176 3.44 13.04 -9.02
C LEU A 176 4.49 12.28 -9.84
N GLY A 177 4.27 10.97 -10.03
CA GLY A 177 5.11 10.16 -10.90
C GLY A 177 5.09 10.63 -12.35
N LEU A 178 3.91 10.94 -12.89
CA LEU A 178 3.75 11.47 -14.25
C LEU A 178 4.38 12.87 -14.39
N ASP A 179 4.21 13.74 -13.41
CA ASP A 179 4.84 15.06 -13.40
C ASP A 179 6.38 14.94 -13.39
N ALA A 180 6.94 14.09 -12.55
CA ALA A 180 8.38 13.85 -12.49
C ALA A 180 8.94 13.20 -13.77
N LEU A 181 8.12 12.40 -14.47
CA LEU A 181 8.43 11.83 -15.78
C LEU A 181 8.24 12.81 -16.93
N GLN A 182 7.66 13.97 -16.68
CA GLN A 182 7.23 14.93 -17.70
C GLN A 182 6.35 14.26 -18.78
N ALA A 183 5.41 13.44 -18.32
CA ALA A 183 4.46 12.70 -19.14
C ALA A 183 3.02 13.11 -18.80
N GLU A 184 2.19 13.27 -19.83
CA GLU A 184 0.77 13.64 -19.65
C GLU A 184 -0.09 12.40 -19.36
N THR A 185 0.33 11.23 -19.86
CA THR A 185 -0.41 9.97 -19.74
C THR A 185 0.53 8.78 -19.64
N LEU A 186 0.03 7.67 -19.08
CA LEU A 186 0.75 6.40 -19.00
C LEU A 186 1.13 5.81 -20.37
N ASP A 187 0.44 6.17 -21.46
CA ASP A 187 0.80 5.74 -22.82
C ASP A 187 2.15 6.31 -23.29
N GLN A 188 2.66 7.35 -22.63
CA GLN A 188 3.98 7.93 -22.87
C GLN A 188 5.07 7.29 -22.00
N CYS A 189 4.69 6.36 -21.15
CA CYS A 189 5.57 5.70 -20.18
C CYS A 189 5.79 4.23 -20.53
N MET A 190 6.89 3.68 -20.01
CA MET A 190 7.21 2.27 -20.05
C MET A 190 7.61 1.79 -18.67
N ALA A 191 7.06 0.66 -18.23
CA ALA A 191 7.50 0.00 -17.00
C ALA A 191 8.84 -0.72 -17.25
N VAL A 192 9.81 -0.49 -16.38
CA VAL A 192 11.17 -1.05 -16.50
C VAL A 192 11.56 -1.89 -15.29
N ASP A 193 10.87 -1.73 -14.17
CA ASP A 193 11.07 -2.52 -12.97
C ASP A 193 9.78 -2.58 -12.16
N ALA A 194 9.58 -3.64 -11.36
CA ALA A 194 8.44 -3.81 -10.49
C ALA A 194 8.80 -4.69 -9.31
N ASP A 195 8.25 -4.35 -8.13
CA ASP A 195 8.48 -5.04 -6.88
C ASP A 195 7.15 -5.23 -6.15
N CYS A 196 6.88 -6.42 -5.63
CA CYS A 196 5.62 -6.79 -4.99
C CYS A 196 5.86 -7.43 -3.63
N ALA A 197 5.09 -7.05 -2.63
CA ALA A 197 5.16 -7.60 -1.28
C ALA A 197 4.76 -9.09 -1.23
N LEU A 198 3.98 -9.59 -2.20
CA LEU A 198 3.67 -11.02 -2.33
C LEU A 198 4.77 -11.73 -3.15
N PRO A 199 5.60 -12.58 -2.52
CA PRO A 199 6.72 -13.23 -3.19
C PRO A 199 6.29 -14.23 -4.27
N GLN A 200 5.03 -14.66 -4.27
CA GLN A 200 4.47 -15.54 -5.29
C GLN A 200 4.29 -14.84 -6.64
N ILE A 201 4.09 -13.52 -6.63
CA ILE A 201 3.93 -12.73 -7.86
C ILE A 201 5.32 -12.50 -8.47
N THR A 202 5.55 -13.06 -9.64
CA THR A 202 6.84 -13.02 -10.34
C THR A 202 6.65 -12.50 -11.76
N ASP A 203 7.75 -12.04 -12.37
CA ASP A 203 7.78 -11.60 -13.77
C ASP A 203 6.68 -10.59 -14.16
N ILE A 204 6.35 -9.69 -13.23
CA ILE A 204 5.23 -8.73 -13.35
C ILE A 204 5.26 -7.98 -14.69
N LEU A 205 6.43 -7.52 -15.12
CA LEU A 205 6.58 -6.73 -16.35
C LEU A 205 6.19 -7.50 -17.61
N ASN A 206 6.36 -8.83 -17.60
CA ASN A 206 6.04 -9.69 -18.74
C ASN A 206 4.56 -10.10 -18.79
N GLN A 207 3.77 -9.73 -17.79
CA GLN A 207 2.34 -10.06 -17.72
C GLN A 207 1.46 -9.02 -18.44
N TYR A 208 2.02 -7.86 -18.82
CA TYR A 208 1.26 -6.73 -19.34
C TYR A 208 1.87 -6.16 -20.61
N ASP A 209 1.01 -5.82 -21.57
CA ASP A 209 1.41 -5.22 -22.84
C ASP A 209 1.61 -3.69 -22.73
N SER A 210 1.10 -3.05 -21.65
CA SER A 210 1.20 -1.62 -21.45
C SER A 210 1.43 -1.22 -19.99
N ALA A 211 2.15 -0.12 -19.78
CA ALA A 211 2.31 0.47 -18.46
C ALA A 211 0.97 0.90 -17.84
N GLY A 212 0.01 1.33 -18.67
CA GLY A 212 -1.30 1.77 -18.22
C GLY A 212 -2.14 0.64 -17.61
N GLU A 213 -2.08 -0.56 -18.18
CA GLU A 213 -2.77 -1.73 -17.66
C GLU A 213 -2.13 -2.21 -16.36
N LEU A 214 -0.80 -2.34 -16.34
CA LEU A 214 -0.05 -2.72 -15.15
C LEU A 214 -0.32 -1.76 -13.97
N VAL A 215 -0.26 -0.45 -14.21
CA VAL A 215 -0.49 0.56 -13.16
C VAL A 215 -1.93 0.49 -12.63
N ARG A 216 -2.92 0.29 -13.50
CA ARG A 216 -4.31 0.12 -13.07
C ARG A 216 -4.47 -1.06 -12.13
N HIS A 217 -3.94 -2.23 -12.49
CA HIS A 217 -3.98 -3.40 -11.61
C HIS A 217 -3.16 -3.20 -10.33
N ALA A 218 -2.07 -2.44 -10.37
CA ALA A 218 -1.30 -2.11 -9.17
C ALA A 218 -2.06 -1.17 -8.21
N ILE A 219 -2.84 -0.23 -8.73
CA ILE A 219 -3.74 0.61 -7.91
C ILE A 219 -4.79 -0.27 -7.22
N ASP A 220 -5.45 -1.15 -7.98
CA ASP A 220 -6.45 -2.08 -7.44
C ASP A 220 -5.83 -3.03 -6.41
N PHE A 221 -4.61 -3.51 -6.66
CA PHE A 221 -3.85 -4.35 -5.72
C PHE A 221 -3.52 -3.60 -4.42
N GLY A 222 -3.07 -2.38 -4.51
CA GLY A 222 -2.85 -1.50 -3.35
C GLY A 222 -4.12 -1.28 -2.53
N TYR A 223 -5.26 -1.07 -3.20
CA TYR A 223 -6.55 -0.94 -2.55
C TYR A 223 -6.97 -2.24 -1.83
N VAL A 224 -6.86 -3.38 -2.50
CA VAL A 224 -7.14 -4.69 -1.90
C VAL A 224 -6.29 -4.92 -0.66
N TRP A 225 -5.00 -4.59 -0.75
CA TRP A 225 -4.05 -4.72 0.36
C TRP A 225 -4.42 -3.85 1.56
N ALA A 226 -4.79 -2.59 1.31
CA ALA A 226 -5.07 -1.62 2.37
C ALA A 226 -6.45 -1.82 3.02
N GLU A 227 -7.47 -2.16 2.24
CA GLU A 227 -8.87 -2.08 2.67
C GLU A 227 -9.51 -3.45 2.95
N GLN A 228 -9.30 -4.45 2.10
CA GLN A 228 -10.02 -5.71 2.22
C GLN A 228 -9.57 -6.57 3.42
N GLY A 229 -8.31 -6.44 3.84
CA GLY A 229 -7.78 -7.19 4.99
C GLY A 229 -8.07 -6.58 6.34
N GLN A 230 -8.65 -5.38 6.41
CA GLN A 230 -8.87 -4.67 7.66
C GLN A 230 -9.93 -5.36 8.53
N GLY A 231 -9.49 -5.86 9.69
CA GLY A 231 -10.37 -6.44 10.71
C GLY A 231 -10.68 -7.93 10.55
N GLU A 232 -10.24 -8.59 9.48
CA GLU A 232 -10.35 -10.04 9.35
C GLU A 232 -9.05 -10.73 9.80
N PRO A 233 -9.07 -11.48 10.91
CA PRO A 233 -7.88 -12.23 11.35
C PRO A 233 -7.48 -13.24 10.27
N HIS A 234 -6.17 -13.32 9.99
CA HIS A 234 -5.59 -14.24 9.02
C HIS A 234 -6.01 -14.01 7.55
N TRP A 235 -6.49 -12.83 7.20
CA TRP A 235 -6.91 -12.53 5.82
C TRP A 235 -5.76 -12.70 4.81
N LEU A 236 -4.60 -12.10 5.11
CA LEU A 236 -3.41 -12.20 4.26
C LEU A 236 -2.90 -13.64 4.13
N GLU A 237 -2.88 -14.36 5.25
CA GLU A 237 -2.49 -15.79 5.27
C GLU A 237 -3.44 -16.64 4.40
N LYS A 238 -4.76 -16.35 4.48
CA LYS A 238 -5.76 -17.00 3.64
C LYS A 238 -5.53 -16.69 2.17
N TRP A 239 -5.27 -15.43 1.82
CA TRP A 239 -5.00 -15.03 0.45
C TRP A 239 -3.77 -15.75 -0.11
N MET A 240 -2.63 -15.70 0.60
CA MET A 240 -1.40 -16.40 0.20
C MET A 240 -1.61 -17.93 0.09
N CYS A 241 -2.37 -18.51 1.02
CA CYS A 241 -2.72 -19.94 0.97
C CYS A 241 -3.53 -20.31 -0.27
N VAL A 242 -4.50 -19.46 -0.64
CA VAL A 242 -5.33 -19.65 -1.84
C VAL A 242 -4.50 -19.46 -3.11
N MET A 243 -3.62 -18.44 -3.14
CA MET A 243 -2.70 -18.26 -4.26
C MET A 243 -1.79 -19.46 -4.48
N GLU A 244 -1.26 -20.06 -3.41
CA GLU A 244 -0.44 -21.28 -3.50
C GLU A 244 -1.27 -22.48 -3.96
N LEU A 245 -2.52 -22.62 -3.48
CA LEU A 245 -3.43 -23.69 -3.92
C LEU A 245 -3.75 -23.61 -5.42
N GLU A 246 -3.92 -22.41 -5.94
CA GLU A 246 -4.28 -22.14 -7.36
C GLU A 246 -3.05 -21.93 -8.26
N ASP A 247 -1.82 -22.15 -7.76
CA ASP A 247 -0.55 -21.92 -8.48
C ASP A 247 -0.48 -20.50 -9.11
N CYS A 248 -0.89 -19.51 -8.33
CA CYS A 248 -1.04 -18.13 -8.79
C CYS A 248 0.30 -17.39 -8.73
N HIS A 249 0.79 -16.97 -9.89
CA HIS A 249 1.99 -16.14 -10.06
C HIS A 249 1.71 -14.82 -10.78
N ARG A 250 0.45 -14.56 -11.13
CA ARG A 250 0.02 -13.39 -11.90
C ARG A 250 -0.75 -12.42 -11.03
N LEU A 251 -0.50 -11.11 -11.23
CA LEU A 251 -1.12 -10.04 -10.46
C LEU A 251 -2.64 -9.96 -10.68
N ASP A 252 -3.11 -10.11 -11.92
CA ASP A 252 -4.53 -10.12 -12.28
C ASP A 252 -5.29 -11.29 -11.61
N LEU A 253 -4.71 -12.49 -11.64
CA LEU A 253 -5.30 -13.65 -10.96
C LEU A 253 -5.28 -13.48 -9.43
N ALA A 254 -4.23 -12.89 -8.88
CA ALA A 254 -4.16 -12.61 -7.44
C ALA A 254 -5.30 -11.67 -6.99
N LEU A 255 -5.64 -10.66 -7.81
CA LEU A 255 -6.78 -9.77 -7.57
C LEU A 255 -8.11 -10.54 -7.57
N ASP A 256 -8.34 -11.38 -8.58
CA ASP A 256 -9.54 -12.22 -8.63
C ASP A 256 -9.64 -13.14 -7.41
N LEU A 257 -8.55 -13.77 -7.00
CA LEU A 257 -8.53 -14.64 -5.82
C LEU A 257 -8.83 -13.87 -4.54
N ALA A 258 -8.30 -12.64 -4.38
CA ALA A 258 -8.60 -11.81 -3.22
C ALA A 258 -10.10 -11.51 -3.08
N GLN A 259 -10.77 -11.20 -4.20
CA GLN A 259 -12.22 -10.94 -4.21
C GLN A 259 -13.05 -12.21 -3.99
N ASN A 260 -12.51 -13.37 -4.30
CA ASN A 260 -13.17 -14.67 -4.21
C ASN A 260 -12.73 -15.51 -3.00
N LEU A 261 -12.11 -14.95 -1.98
CA LEU A 261 -11.70 -15.69 -0.78
C LEU A 261 -12.86 -16.41 -0.09
N HIS A 262 -14.09 -15.94 -0.24
CA HIS A 262 -15.30 -16.59 0.26
C HIS A 262 -15.61 -17.93 -0.42
N CYS A 263 -15.02 -18.19 -1.60
CA CYS A 263 -15.12 -19.46 -2.34
C CYS A 263 -14.21 -20.56 -1.79
N TYR A 264 -13.44 -20.25 -0.72
CA TYR A 264 -12.44 -21.17 -0.16
C TYR A 264 -12.65 -21.37 1.33
N GLU A 265 -12.62 -22.63 1.75
CA GLU A 265 -12.40 -23.01 3.14
C GLU A 265 -10.91 -22.82 3.48
N PHE A 266 -10.61 -22.34 4.69
CA PHE A 266 -9.26 -22.06 5.12
C PHE A 266 -9.06 -22.35 6.61
N ILE A 267 -7.90 -22.94 6.93
CA ILE A 267 -7.44 -23.15 8.30
C ILE A 267 -6.01 -22.63 8.38
N PRO A 268 -5.72 -21.64 9.27
CA PRO A 268 -4.38 -21.09 9.42
C PRO A 268 -3.35 -22.14 9.84
N ARG A 269 -2.09 -21.93 9.47
CA ARG A 269 -0.98 -22.76 9.92
C ARG A 269 -0.80 -22.65 11.43
N GLY A 270 -0.58 -23.80 12.10
CA GLY A 270 -0.32 -23.84 13.54
C GLY A 270 -1.55 -23.68 14.43
N VAL A 271 -2.75 -23.70 13.87
CA VAL A 271 -3.98 -23.71 14.66
C VAL A 271 -4.03 -24.95 15.56
N ASP A 272 -4.48 -24.77 16.80
CA ASP A 272 -4.82 -25.89 17.66
C ASP A 272 -6.06 -26.61 17.11
N LEU A 273 -5.85 -27.80 16.51
CA LEU A 273 -6.92 -28.58 15.91
C LEU A 273 -8.02 -28.96 16.92
N ALA A 274 -7.67 -29.10 18.21
CA ALA A 274 -8.66 -29.39 19.24
C ALA A 274 -9.59 -28.18 19.45
N GLN A 275 -9.00 -27.00 19.56
CA GLN A 275 -9.78 -25.76 19.68
C GLN A 275 -10.59 -25.49 18.40
N TYR A 276 -9.96 -25.62 17.23
CA TYR A 276 -10.63 -25.47 15.93
C TYR A 276 -11.84 -26.39 15.79
N GLY A 277 -11.68 -27.70 16.10
CA GLY A 277 -12.76 -28.67 16.03
C GLY A 277 -13.89 -28.36 16.99
N MET A 278 -13.59 -27.86 18.21
CA MET A 278 -14.60 -27.43 19.16
C MET A 278 -15.40 -26.21 18.67
N ASP A 279 -14.74 -25.22 18.10
CA ASP A 279 -15.39 -24.01 17.61
C ASP A 279 -16.24 -24.30 16.38
N LEU A 280 -15.74 -25.14 15.48
CA LEU A 280 -16.48 -25.65 14.32
C LEU A 280 -17.74 -26.42 14.75
N ALA A 281 -17.60 -27.37 15.68
CA ALA A 281 -18.73 -28.17 16.17
C ALA A 281 -19.80 -27.31 16.88
N ARG A 282 -19.40 -26.22 17.54
CA ARG A 282 -20.33 -25.22 18.10
C ARG A 282 -21.05 -24.45 16.99
N LYS A 283 -20.28 -23.96 16.00
CA LYS A 283 -20.83 -23.19 14.86
C LYS A 283 -21.85 -24.01 14.06
N GLU A 284 -21.56 -25.29 13.85
CA GLU A 284 -22.45 -26.22 13.13
C GLU A 284 -23.59 -26.80 13.98
N GLY A 285 -23.63 -26.47 15.28
CA GLY A 285 -24.69 -26.94 16.19
C GLY A 285 -24.59 -28.44 16.52
N VAL A 286 -23.41 -29.05 16.33
CA VAL A 286 -23.16 -30.47 16.65
C VAL A 286 -23.08 -30.68 18.15
N LEU A 287 -22.55 -29.70 18.89
CA LEU A 287 -22.44 -29.74 20.35
C LEU A 287 -23.77 -29.34 20.98
N GLY A 288 -24.29 -30.25 21.83
CA GLY A 288 -25.47 -29.98 22.64
C GLY A 288 -25.19 -29.13 23.88
N GLN A 289 -26.20 -28.99 24.75
CA GLN A 289 -26.08 -28.22 26.00
C GLN A 289 -25.49 -29.06 27.17
N ASP A 290 -25.23 -30.36 26.97
CA ASP A 290 -24.71 -31.24 28.02
C ASP A 290 -23.18 -31.05 28.18
N PRO A 291 -22.71 -30.51 29.32
CA PRO A 291 -21.30 -30.25 29.54
C PRO A 291 -20.45 -31.52 29.56
N LEU A 292 -21.01 -32.66 30.05
CA LEU A 292 -20.27 -33.91 30.12
C LEU A 292 -19.98 -34.48 28.73
N LEU A 293 -21.00 -34.45 27.84
CA LEU A 293 -20.82 -34.92 26.46
C LEU A 293 -19.86 -34.02 25.68
N ASN A 294 -19.90 -32.71 25.92
CA ASN A 294 -18.98 -31.77 25.29
C ASN A 294 -17.51 -31.99 25.74
N GLN A 295 -17.27 -32.40 26.99
CA GLN A 295 -15.93 -32.74 27.49
C GLN A 295 -15.40 -34.06 26.88
N CYS A 296 -16.28 -34.95 26.49
CA CYS A 296 -15.92 -36.24 25.88
C CYS A 296 -15.85 -36.19 24.34
N PHE A 297 -16.14 -35.00 23.74
CA PHE A 297 -16.15 -34.82 22.30
C PHE A 297 -14.75 -34.82 21.72
N ASP A 298 -14.47 -35.73 20.76
CA ASP A 298 -13.19 -35.78 20.05
C ASP A 298 -13.15 -34.71 18.99
N SER A 299 -12.76 -33.50 19.41
CA SER A 299 -12.70 -32.30 18.56
C SER A 299 -11.60 -32.38 17.49
N VAL A 300 -10.51 -33.12 17.78
CA VAL A 300 -9.44 -33.33 16.80
C VAL A 300 -9.91 -34.22 15.67
N ALA A 301 -10.57 -35.34 15.98
CA ALA A 301 -11.13 -36.20 14.96
C ALA A 301 -12.21 -35.49 14.13
N TYR A 302 -13.00 -34.63 14.77
CA TYR A 302 -14.00 -33.81 14.07
C TYR A 302 -13.36 -32.81 13.12
N ALA A 303 -12.31 -32.09 13.53
CA ALA A 303 -11.52 -31.20 12.69
C ALA A 303 -10.94 -31.94 11.48
N GLN A 304 -10.31 -33.08 11.70
CA GLN A 304 -9.73 -33.93 10.65
C GLN A 304 -10.79 -34.43 9.66
N HIS A 305 -11.98 -34.80 10.16
CA HIS A 305 -13.09 -35.21 9.31
C HIS A 305 -13.57 -34.05 8.42
N HIS A 306 -13.66 -32.85 8.98
CA HIS A 306 -14.01 -31.64 8.22
C HIS A 306 -12.96 -31.36 7.14
N MET A 307 -11.67 -31.39 7.48
CA MET A 307 -10.58 -31.20 6.51
C MET A 307 -10.67 -32.21 5.38
N ALA A 308 -10.91 -33.48 5.67
CA ALA A 308 -11.08 -34.54 4.68
C ALA A 308 -12.34 -34.36 3.81
N LYS A 309 -13.46 -33.91 4.42
CA LYS A 309 -14.72 -33.66 3.74
C LYS A 309 -14.58 -32.58 2.65
N TYR A 310 -13.83 -31.52 2.94
CA TYR A 310 -13.60 -30.43 1.99
C TYR A 310 -12.35 -30.63 1.12
N GLY A 311 -11.60 -31.73 1.32
CA GLY A 311 -10.40 -32.01 0.54
C GLY A 311 -9.30 -30.95 0.72
N LEU A 312 -9.16 -30.44 1.95
CA LEU A 312 -8.19 -29.37 2.26
C LEU A 312 -6.77 -29.81 1.91
N SER A 313 -6.14 -29.06 1.03
CA SER A 313 -4.73 -29.22 0.64
C SER A 313 -3.83 -28.44 1.57
N THR A 314 -2.64 -28.97 1.88
CA THR A 314 -1.63 -28.31 2.70
C THR A 314 -0.84 -27.34 1.83
N THR A 315 -0.63 -26.13 2.35
CA THR A 315 0.22 -25.09 1.79
C THR A 315 1.22 -24.59 2.84
N ASP A 316 2.12 -23.69 2.46
CA ASP A 316 3.05 -23.07 3.42
C ASP A 316 2.35 -22.13 4.40
N HIS A 317 1.17 -21.61 4.05
CA HIS A 317 0.39 -20.66 4.86
C HIS A 317 -0.77 -21.29 5.65
N GLY A 318 -1.09 -22.55 5.39
CA GLY A 318 -2.18 -23.24 6.07
C GLY A 318 -2.77 -24.39 5.25
N TYR A 319 -4.09 -24.55 5.38
CA TYR A 319 -4.85 -25.55 4.63
C TYR A 319 -5.99 -24.86 3.91
N ALA A 320 -6.15 -25.11 2.62
CA ALA A 320 -7.25 -24.54 1.86
C ALA A 320 -7.87 -25.55 0.89
N ALA A 321 -9.14 -25.32 0.54
CA ALA A 321 -9.87 -26.03 -0.51
C ALA A 321 -10.95 -25.13 -1.10
N ARG A 322 -11.33 -25.35 -2.35
CA ARG A 322 -12.55 -24.77 -2.92
C ARG A 322 -13.79 -25.33 -2.23
N ASN A 323 -14.75 -24.47 -1.88
CA ASN A 323 -15.99 -24.89 -1.20
C ASN A 323 -17.17 -25.14 -2.15
N GLY A 324 -16.92 -25.13 -3.46
CA GLY A 324 -17.90 -25.37 -4.50
C GLY A 324 -18.70 -24.14 -4.94
N GLN A 325 -18.41 -22.97 -4.39
CA GLN A 325 -18.93 -21.70 -4.93
C GLN A 325 -18.16 -21.34 -6.21
N GLU A 326 -18.82 -20.66 -7.13
CA GLU A 326 -18.25 -20.22 -8.38
C GLU A 326 -17.29 -19.04 -8.16
N VAL A 327 -16.07 -19.15 -8.68
CA VAL A 327 -15.09 -18.08 -8.70
C VAL A 327 -15.39 -17.16 -9.88
N ILE A 328 -15.50 -15.86 -9.62
CA ILE A 328 -15.76 -14.84 -10.64
C ILE A 328 -14.42 -14.21 -11.04
N TYR A 329 -14.09 -14.25 -12.31
CA TYR A 329 -12.87 -13.69 -12.88
C TYR A 329 -13.18 -12.35 -13.55
N GLU A 330 -12.72 -11.24 -12.95
CA GLU A 330 -12.91 -9.87 -13.46
C GLU A 330 -11.63 -9.31 -14.10
N TYR A 331 -10.47 -9.68 -13.56
CA TYR A 331 -9.14 -9.21 -13.98
C TYR A 331 -8.45 -10.22 -14.90
N SER A 332 -8.40 -11.47 -14.50
CA SER A 332 -7.83 -12.55 -15.29
C SER A 332 -8.93 -13.25 -16.08
N GLN A 333 -9.04 -12.96 -17.37
CA GLN A 333 -9.93 -13.75 -18.20
C GLN A 333 -9.30 -15.15 -18.38
N PRO A 334 -10.03 -16.25 -18.09
CA PRO A 334 -9.54 -17.57 -18.42
C PRO A 334 -9.29 -17.61 -19.94
N GLU A 335 -8.10 -18.06 -20.35
CA GLU A 335 -7.83 -18.30 -21.77
C GLU A 335 -8.97 -19.16 -22.31
N HIS A 336 -9.72 -18.65 -23.27
CA HIS A 336 -10.72 -19.43 -23.96
C HIS A 336 -9.99 -20.63 -24.56
N GLU A 337 -10.18 -21.83 -24.01
CA GLU A 337 -9.82 -23.05 -24.70
C GLU A 337 -10.45 -22.95 -26.11
N PRO A 338 -9.66 -23.05 -27.19
CA PRO A 338 -10.24 -23.00 -28.53
C PRO A 338 -11.25 -24.12 -28.61
N GLU A 339 -12.52 -23.78 -28.84
CA GLU A 339 -13.58 -24.75 -29.11
C GLU A 339 -13.04 -25.68 -30.20
N MET A 340 -12.72 -26.91 -29.82
CA MET A 340 -12.44 -27.96 -30.81
C MET A 340 -13.75 -28.21 -31.56
N THR A 341 -13.95 -27.52 -32.67
CA THR A 341 -14.96 -27.83 -33.67
C THR A 341 -14.65 -29.25 -34.20
N MET A 342 -15.45 -30.20 -33.75
CA MET A 342 -15.50 -31.56 -34.36
C MET A 342 -16.11 -31.49 -35.74
#